data_1e7252460dc1e7b48ef5f2e955313154
#
_entry.id   1e7252460dc1e7b48ef5f2e955313154
#
_cell.length_a   1.000
_cell.length_b   1.000
_cell.length_c   1.000
_cell.angle_alpha   90.00
_cell.angle_beta   90.00
_cell.angle_gamma   90.00
#
_symmetry.space_group_name_H-M   'P 1'
#
loop_
_entity.id
_entity.type
_entity.pdbx_description
1 polymer ?
#
loop_
_entity_poly.entity_id
_entity_poly.type
_entity_poly.pdbx_seq_one_letter_code
_entity_poly.pdbx_strand_id
1 'polypeptide(L)'
;MFWKVLVAVIVAVAAAFLTQSVGITVATFLIAMIVVLIIEGIRVVPQQQAWVIERLGKFHEVLPPGLNVIVPFIDRVAYRHSLKEVPLDIPEQVCITKDNTQLAVDGIIYYQVSDPKLASYGSSDYVLAISQLAQTALRSEVGKMELDKTFESRSEINHMVVSVLDDAGRTWGIKVLRYEIKSLTPPEAILRSMQAQITAEREKRALIAKSEGQRQQEINIADGAKQAKVLQSEGDKTAAINKAQGEALALTTVAEATANAVRQVAAAIGAEGGMLAANLKVAEKYVEAFANLAKTGNTLIVPANLTDVSTFVSTAMTVLDRTRASSEVPK
;
A
#
# COMPACT_ATOMS: atom_id res chain seq x y z
N MET A 1 11.31 31.82 -54.28
CA MET A 1 11.77 33.18 -54.51
C MET A 1 11.61 33.62 -55.94
N PHE A 2 12.27 32.97 -56.91
CA PHE A 2 12.18 33.29 -58.34
C PHE A 2 10.75 33.47 -58.88
N TRP A 3 9.83 32.58 -58.51
CA TRP A 3 8.42 32.62 -58.94
C TRP A 3 7.67 33.90 -58.50
N LYS A 4 7.91 34.36 -57.28
CA LYS A 4 7.26 35.54 -56.70
C LYS A 4 7.79 36.82 -57.36
N VAL A 5 9.10 36.89 -57.61
CA VAL A 5 9.72 38.01 -58.37
C VAL A 5 9.21 37.99 -59.81
N LEU A 6 9.07 36.84 -60.41
CA LEU A 6 8.53 36.70 -61.78
C LEU A 6 7.08 37.18 -61.84
N VAL A 7 6.25 36.90 -60.84
CA VAL A 7 4.88 37.40 -60.73
C VAL A 7 4.87 38.91 -60.59
N ALA A 8 5.76 39.52 -59.76
CA ALA A 8 5.87 40.99 -59.63
C ALA A 8 6.29 41.65 -60.95
N VAL A 9 7.21 41.04 -61.69
CA VAL A 9 7.61 41.50 -63.03
C VAL A 9 6.44 41.37 -64.01
N ILE A 10 5.70 40.29 -64.04
CA ILE A 10 4.53 40.10 -64.89
C ILE A 10 3.45 41.18 -64.58
N VAL A 11 3.18 41.44 -63.29
CA VAL A 11 2.22 42.47 -62.87
C VAL A 11 2.67 43.87 -63.33
N ALA A 12 3.97 44.19 -63.21
CA ALA A 12 4.53 45.42 -63.67
C ALA A 12 4.47 45.56 -65.21
N VAL A 13 4.75 44.52 -65.94
CA VAL A 13 4.65 44.50 -67.43
C VAL A 13 3.19 44.64 -67.87
N ALA A 14 2.24 43.99 -67.22
CA ALA A 14 0.80 44.14 -67.47
C ALA A 14 0.32 45.58 -67.20
N ALA A 15 0.80 46.21 -66.13
CA ALA A 15 0.50 47.62 -65.80
C ALA A 15 1.10 48.59 -66.83
N ALA A 16 2.28 48.28 -67.37
CA ALA A 16 2.91 49.03 -68.47
C ALA A 16 2.08 49.03 -69.74
N PHE A 17 1.53 47.88 -70.11
CA PHE A 17 0.66 47.73 -71.28
C PHE A 17 -0.66 48.47 -71.15
N LEU A 18 -1.23 48.60 -69.93
CA LEU A 18 -2.52 49.24 -69.67
C LEU A 18 -2.44 50.77 -69.57
N THR A 19 -1.35 51.36 -69.12
CA THR A 19 -1.28 52.78 -68.73
C THR A 19 -0.45 53.66 -69.65
N GLN A 20 0.39 53.10 -70.54
CA GLN A 20 1.29 53.84 -71.49
C GLN A 20 2.14 54.97 -70.83
N SER A 21 2.14 55.12 -69.51
CA SER A 21 2.93 56.13 -68.81
C SER A 21 4.07 55.52 -68.03
N VAL A 22 5.31 55.88 -68.32
CA VAL A 22 6.52 55.38 -67.70
C VAL A 22 6.53 55.58 -66.16
N GLY A 23 5.94 56.68 -65.68
CA GLY A 23 5.92 56.99 -64.25
C GLY A 23 5.06 55.98 -63.43
N ILE A 24 3.89 55.60 -63.94
CA ILE A 24 2.98 54.68 -63.29
C ILE A 24 3.57 53.26 -63.28
N THR A 25 4.24 52.85 -64.37
CA THR A 25 4.88 51.49 -64.41
C THR A 25 6.03 51.35 -63.43
N VAL A 26 6.86 52.41 -63.27
CA VAL A 26 7.93 52.40 -62.26
C VAL A 26 7.36 52.37 -60.86
N ALA A 27 6.29 53.15 -60.58
CA ALA A 27 5.63 53.16 -59.26
C ALA A 27 5.00 51.79 -58.93
N THR A 28 4.29 51.13 -59.86
CA THR A 28 3.70 49.81 -59.64
C THR A 28 4.77 48.71 -59.45
N PHE A 29 5.87 48.79 -60.18
CA PHE A 29 7.00 47.89 -59.98
C PHE A 29 7.63 48.04 -58.58
N LEU A 30 7.86 49.25 -58.12
CA LEU A 30 8.39 49.51 -56.78
C LEU A 30 7.44 49.03 -55.69
N ILE A 31 6.13 49.29 -55.84
CA ILE A 31 5.13 48.80 -54.87
C ILE A 31 5.11 47.27 -54.88
N ALA A 32 5.08 46.62 -56.06
CA ALA A 32 5.10 45.18 -56.13
C ALA A 32 6.39 44.56 -55.53
N MET A 33 7.52 45.21 -55.72
CA MET A 33 8.81 44.82 -55.12
C MET A 33 8.77 44.91 -53.60
N ILE A 34 8.22 46.00 -53.05
CA ILE A 34 8.05 46.22 -51.61
C ILE A 34 7.11 45.14 -51.03
N VAL A 35 6.00 44.84 -51.69
CA VAL A 35 5.06 43.79 -51.25
C VAL A 35 5.74 42.43 -51.24
N VAL A 36 6.52 42.09 -52.25
CA VAL A 36 7.28 40.84 -52.29
C VAL A 36 8.30 40.75 -51.16
N LEU A 37 9.01 41.88 -50.86
CA LEU A 37 9.95 41.96 -49.75
C LEU A 37 9.27 41.74 -48.40
N ILE A 38 8.09 42.33 -48.18
CA ILE A 38 7.32 42.17 -46.97
C ILE A 38 6.86 40.72 -46.83
N ILE A 39 6.30 40.11 -47.86
CA ILE A 39 5.84 38.72 -47.85
C ILE A 39 7.00 37.76 -47.61
N GLU A 40 8.16 37.99 -48.18
CA GLU A 40 9.35 37.17 -48.01
C GLU A 40 10.01 37.35 -46.64
N GLY A 41 9.83 38.56 -46.05
CA GLY A 41 10.31 38.86 -44.70
C GLY A 41 9.51 38.22 -43.56
N ILE A 42 8.25 37.88 -43.84
CA ILE A 42 7.41 37.25 -42.82
C ILE A 42 7.80 35.75 -42.65
N ARG A 43 8.17 35.38 -41.43
CA ARG A 43 8.47 34.01 -41.07
C ARG A 43 7.60 33.57 -39.86
N VAL A 44 6.98 32.40 -39.98
CA VAL A 44 6.22 31.78 -38.90
C VAL A 44 7.06 30.67 -38.29
N VAL A 45 7.47 30.84 -37.05
CA VAL A 45 8.22 29.88 -36.28
C VAL A 45 7.23 28.99 -35.52
N PRO A 46 7.30 27.65 -35.70
CA PRO A 46 6.43 26.73 -34.96
C PRO A 46 6.66 26.79 -33.45
N GLN A 47 5.63 26.42 -32.68
CA GLN A 47 5.73 26.30 -31.23
C GLN A 47 6.81 25.30 -30.83
N GLN A 48 7.57 25.61 -29.77
CA GLN A 48 8.69 24.79 -29.28
C GLN A 48 9.86 24.68 -30.28
N GLN A 49 10.03 25.68 -31.16
CA GLN A 49 11.22 25.85 -31.98
C GLN A 49 11.79 27.24 -31.78
N ALA A 50 13.09 27.37 -31.95
CA ALA A 50 13.79 28.66 -32.00
C ALA A 50 14.73 28.65 -33.22
N TRP A 51 14.68 29.74 -33.99
CA TRP A 51 15.50 29.89 -35.18
C TRP A 51 16.55 30.98 -34.96
N VAL A 52 17.80 30.63 -35.20
CA VAL A 52 18.93 31.56 -35.08
C VAL A 52 19.15 32.26 -36.41
N ILE A 53 19.15 33.59 -36.38
CA ILE A 53 19.33 34.45 -37.52
C ILE A 53 20.74 35.02 -37.55
N GLU A 54 21.38 34.89 -38.69
CA GLU A 54 22.63 35.56 -39.01
C GLU A 54 22.37 36.72 -39.99
N ARG A 55 22.99 37.86 -39.72
CA ARG A 55 23.04 39.02 -40.58
C ARG A 55 24.46 39.19 -41.07
N LEU A 56 24.66 39.01 -42.37
CA LEU A 56 25.99 39.07 -43.01
C LEU A 56 27.06 38.25 -42.29
N GLY A 57 26.71 37.03 -41.82
CA GLY A 57 27.62 36.13 -41.15
C GLY A 57 27.85 36.39 -39.67
N LYS A 58 27.16 37.38 -39.08
CA LYS A 58 27.15 37.62 -37.63
C LYS A 58 25.83 37.20 -36.99
N PHE A 59 25.88 36.66 -35.79
CA PHE A 59 24.66 36.45 -35.01
C PHE A 59 23.88 37.77 -34.88
N HIS A 60 22.62 37.75 -35.17
CA HIS A 60 21.73 38.91 -35.06
C HIS A 60 20.71 38.71 -33.95
N GLU A 61 19.85 37.72 -34.08
CA GLU A 61 18.73 37.50 -33.15
C GLU A 61 18.28 36.01 -33.18
N VAL A 62 17.59 35.60 -32.13
CA VAL A 62 16.87 34.33 -32.04
C VAL A 62 15.38 34.58 -32.19
N LEU A 63 14.77 34.02 -33.23
CA LEU A 63 13.33 34.18 -33.45
C LEU A 63 12.56 33.24 -32.51
N PRO A 64 11.70 33.80 -31.62
CA PRO A 64 10.80 33.01 -30.80
C PRO A 64 9.66 32.40 -31.63
N PRO A 65 8.90 31.45 -31.03
CA PRO A 65 7.69 30.94 -31.69
C PRO A 65 6.67 32.06 -31.99
N GLY A 66 6.08 31.96 -33.16
CA GLY A 66 5.08 32.95 -33.63
C GLY A 66 5.47 33.61 -34.94
N LEU A 67 4.85 34.77 -35.19
CA LEU A 67 5.09 35.56 -36.41
C LEU A 67 6.27 36.50 -36.17
N ASN A 68 7.29 36.37 -37.00
CA ASN A 68 8.49 37.18 -36.94
C ASN A 68 8.76 37.80 -38.32
N VAL A 69 9.42 38.96 -38.33
CA VAL A 69 9.79 39.66 -39.54
C VAL A 69 11.30 39.75 -39.65
N ILE A 70 11.84 39.28 -40.78
CA ILE A 70 13.27 39.30 -41.06
C ILE A 70 13.51 40.16 -42.36
N VAL A 71 14.70 40.71 -42.48
CA VAL A 71 15.07 41.45 -43.70
C VAL A 71 15.55 40.46 -44.76
N PRO A 72 14.75 40.18 -45.81
CA PRO A 72 15.16 39.25 -46.84
C PRO A 72 16.47 39.73 -47.53
N PHE A 73 17.29 38.80 -47.99
CA PHE A 73 18.64 38.94 -48.59
C PHE A 73 19.76 39.23 -47.59
N ILE A 74 19.51 39.94 -46.49
CA ILE A 74 20.52 40.30 -45.50
C ILE A 74 20.51 39.28 -44.35
N ASP A 75 19.31 38.87 -43.91
CA ASP A 75 19.10 37.96 -42.81
C ASP A 75 18.93 36.52 -43.34
N ARG A 76 19.67 35.62 -42.75
CA ARG A 76 19.63 34.18 -43.06
C ARG A 76 19.30 33.35 -41.85
N VAL A 77 18.36 32.42 -41.93
CA VAL A 77 18.14 31.39 -40.93
C VAL A 77 19.31 30.42 -40.99
N ALA A 78 20.25 30.54 -40.02
CA ALA A 78 21.44 29.70 -39.97
C ALA A 78 21.15 28.35 -39.28
N TYR A 79 20.48 28.39 -38.14
CA TYR A 79 20.17 27.18 -37.35
C TYR A 79 18.72 27.16 -36.90
N ARG A 80 18.22 25.93 -36.73
CA ARG A 80 16.87 25.67 -36.23
C ARG A 80 16.97 24.66 -35.11
N HIS A 81 16.60 25.05 -33.90
CA HIS A 81 16.64 24.21 -32.73
C HIS A 81 15.23 23.84 -32.24
N SER A 82 15.05 22.58 -31.85
CA SER A 82 13.88 22.15 -31.09
C SER A 82 14.12 22.44 -29.60
N LEU A 83 13.17 23.10 -28.96
CA LEU A 83 13.19 23.34 -27.51
C LEU A 83 12.52 22.21 -26.71
N LYS A 84 12.07 21.17 -27.41
CA LYS A 84 11.49 19.98 -26.80
C LYS A 84 12.58 19.13 -26.16
N GLU A 85 12.18 18.35 -25.16
CA GLU A 85 13.01 17.30 -24.61
C GLU A 85 13.31 16.25 -25.69
N VAL A 86 14.58 15.89 -25.82
CA VAL A 86 15.07 14.90 -26.79
C VAL A 86 15.82 13.81 -26.03
N PRO A 87 15.47 12.54 -26.22
CA PRO A 87 16.27 11.42 -25.74
C PRO A 87 17.51 11.23 -26.63
N LEU A 88 18.65 11.01 -26.00
CA LEU A 88 19.91 10.67 -26.66
C LEU A 88 20.41 9.34 -26.08
N ASP A 89 20.47 8.33 -26.89
CA ASP A 89 21.02 7.02 -26.52
C ASP A 89 22.55 7.10 -26.45
N ILE A 90 23.10 6.63 -25.34
CA ILE A 90 24.55 6.58 -25.11
C ILE A 90 25.00 5.15 -25.38
N PRO A 91 25.92 4.94 -26.33
CA PRO A 91 26.39 3.61 -26.69
C PRO A 91 27.05 2.91 -25.50
N GLU A 92 26.89 1.61 -25.46
CA GLU A 92 27.47 0.73 -24.46
C GLU A 92 28.99 0.92 -24.38
N GLN A 93 29.49 0.98 -23.14
CA GLN A 93 30.91 1.05 -22.86
C GLN A 93 31.31 0.15 -21.69
N VAL A 94 32.52 -0.38 -21.75
CA VAL A 94 33.08 -1.16 -20.64
C VAL A 94 33.73 -0.23 -19.61
N CYS A 95 33.25 -0.31 -18.38
CA CYS A 95 33.81 0.36 -17.22
C CYS A 95 34.47 -0.67 -16.28
N ILE A 96 35.40 -0.25 -15.47
CA ILE A 96 36.04 -1.08 -14.45
C ILE A 96 35.61 -0.50 -13.09
N THR A 97 34.98 -1.32 -12.26
CA THR A 97 34.55 -0.97 -10.91
C THR A 97 35.74 -0.91 -9.95
N LYS A 98 35.53 -0.39 -8.73
CA LYS A 98 36.56 -0.29 -7.69
C LYS A 98 37.15 -1.65 -7.29
N ASP A 99 36.35 -2.71 -7.34
CA ASP A 99 36.73 -4.10 -7.08
C ASP A 99 37.33 -4.82 -8.29
N ASN A 100 37.75 -4.05 -9.32
CA ASN A 100 38.42 -4.48 -10.54
C ASN A 100 37.56 -5.43 -11.41
N THR A 101 36.24 -5.30 -11.36
CA THR A 101 35.31 -6.05 -12.19
C THR A 101 34.94 -5.23 -13.44
N GLN A 102 34.95 -5.87 -14.61
CA GLN A 102 34.50 -5.26 -15.83
C GLN A 102 32.97 -5.22 -15.86
N LEU A 103 32.39 -4.10 -16.24
CA LEU A 103 30.97 -3.88 -16.32
C LEU A 103 30.63 -3.13 -17.61
N ALA A 104 29.85 -3.72 -18.47
CA ALA A 104 29.29 -3.05 -19.65
C ALA A 104 28.07 -2.24 -19.23
N VAL A 105 28.09 -0.93 -19.55
CA VAL A 105 27.06 0.03 -19.14
C VAL A 105 26.59 0.84 -20.33
N ASP A 106 25.29 0.95 -20.52
CA ASP A 106 24.63 1.85 -21.46
C ASP A 106 23.56 2.68 -20.75
N GLY A 107 23.16 3.80 -21.38
CA GLY A 107 22.20 4.70 -20.78
C GLY A 107 21.55 5.65 -21.79
N ILE A 108 20.60 6.41 -21.31
CA ILE A 108 19.87 7.42 -22.09
C ILE A 108 19.95 8.76 -21.34
N ILE A 109 20.30 9.82 -22.07
CA ILE A 109 20.22 11.20 -21.61
C ILE A 109 18.96 11.83 -22.15
N TYR A 110 18.27 12.59 -21.30
CA TYR A 110 17.19 13.47 -21.70
C TYR A 110 17.65 14.91 -21.57
N TYR A 111 17.74 15.61 -22.69
CA TYR A 111 18.18 16.98 -22.72
C TYR A 111 17.24 17.88 -23.51
N GLN A 112 17.31 19.17 -23.29
CA GLN A 112 16.64 20.19 -24.09
C GLN A 112 17.58 21.37 -24.36
N VAL A 113 17.35 22.06 -25.45
CA VAL A 113 18.06 23.30 -25.76
C VAL A 113 17.45 24.44 -24.94
N SER A 114 18.25 25.06 -24.06
CA SER A 114 17.87 26.20 -23.25
C SER A 114 18.20 27.53 -23.91
N ASP A 115 19.41 27.61 -24.50
CA ASP A 115 19.86 28.80 -25.22
C ASP A 115 20.26 28.42 -26.66
N PRO A 116 19.41 28.72 -27.64
CA PRO A 116 19.69 28.41 -29.05
C PRO A 116 20.95 29.08 -29.61
N LYS A 117 21.34 30.25 -29.09
CA LYS A 117 22.56 30.93 -29.49
C LYS A 117 23.80 30.14 -29.07
N LEU A 118 23.87 29.74 -27.79
CA LEU A 118 24.97 28.95 -27.28
C LEU A 118 25.00 27.57 -27.93
N ALA A 119 23.83 26.97 -28.22
CA ALA A 119 23.75 25.69 -28.91
C ALA A 119 24.26 25.73 -30.34
N SER A 120 24.19 26.90 -31.00
CA SER A 120 24.69 27.08 -32.37
C SER A 120 26.16 27.40 -32.46
N TYR A 121 26.73 28.12 -31.46
CA TYR A 121 28.08 28.68 -31.56
C TYR A 121 29.02 28.23 -30.41
N GLY A 122 28.49 27.62 -29.36
CA GLY A 122 29.27 27.17 -28.20
C GLY A 122 30.03 25.87 -28.46
N SER A 123 29.52 25.02 -29.35
CA SER A 123 30.18 23.78 -29.77
C SER A 123 29.90 23.50 -31.23
N SER A 124 30.82 22.83 -31.90
CA SER A 124 30.60 22.34 -33.28
C SER A 124 29.52 21.27 -33.35
N ASP A 125 29.47 20.39 -32.35
CA ASP A 125 28.46 19.35 -32.18
C ASP A 125 28.25 19.09 -30.69
N TYR A 126 27.26 19.73 -30.12
CA TYR A 126 26.93 19.58 -28.70
C TYR A 126 26.36 18.18 -28.39
N VAL A 127 25.76 17.49 -29.37
CA VAL A 127 25.21 16.15 -29.19
C VAL A 127 26.32 15.14 -28.98
N LEU A 128 27.35 15.22 -29.84
CA LEU A 128 28.55 14.39 -29.70
C LEU A 128 29.30 14.73 -28.41
N ALA A 129 29.45 16.03 -28.10
CA ALA A 129 30.16 16.48 -26.91
C ALA A 129 29.50 15.96 -25.62
N ILE A 130 28.16 16.05 -25.51
CA ILE A 130 27.44 15.56 -24.33
C ILE A 130 27.48 14.03 -24.22
N SER A 131 27.43 13.32 -25.36
CA SER A 131 27.52 11.87 -25.38
C SER A 131 28.89 11.39 -24.85
N GLN A 132 29.99 12.00 -25.32
CA GLN A 132 31.34 11.65 -24.87
C GLN A 132 31.59 12.03 -23.40
N LEU A 133 31.07 13.19 -22.99
CA LEU A 133 31.18 13.61 -21.59
C LEU A 133 30.41 12.66 -20.67
N ALA A 134 29.21 12.22 -21.09
CA ALA A 134 28.41 11.25 -20.34
C ALA A 134 29.16 9.92 -20.18
N GLN A 135 29.76 9.41 -21.23
CA GLN A 135 30.56 8.20 -21.16
C GLN A 135 31.72 8.32 -20.17
N THR A 136 32.42 9.48 -20.21
CA THR A 136 33.56 9.73 -19.33
C THR A 136 33.13 9.91 -17.87
N ALA A 137 32.05 10.66 -17.63
CA ALA A 137 31.47 10.84 -16.29
C ALA A 137 30.99 9.51 -15.70
N LEU A 138 30.26 8.73 -16.50
CA LEU A 138 29.78 7.41 -16.11
C LEU A 138 30.92 6.47 -15.74
N ARG A 139 31.97 6.42 -16.56
CA ARG A 139 33.17 5.61 -16.28
C ARG A 139 33.85 6.03 -14.98
N SER A 140 33.91 7.33 -14.70
CA SER A 140 34.49 7.86 -13.49
C SER A 140 33.66 7.48 -12.25
N GLU A 141 32.33 7.58 -12.33
CA GLU A 141 31.45 7.26 -11.19
C GLU A 141 31.40 5.76 -10.91
N VAL A 142 31.26 4.93 -11.93
CA VAL A 142 31.32 3.46 -11.81
C VAL A 142 32.68 3.02 -11.22
N GLY A 143 33.79 3.65 -11.61
CA GLY A 143 35.13 3.33 -11.10
C GLY A 143 35.33 3.64 -9.62
N LYS A 144 34.48 4.46 -8.99
CA LYS A 144 34.54 4.77 -7.55
C LYS A 144 33.73 3.78 -6.71
N MET A 145 32.85 3.00 -7.31
CA MET A 145 31.91 2.10 -6.63
C MET A 145 32.29 0.63 -6.81
N GLU A 146 31.93 -0.18 -5.81
CA GLU A 146 31.99 -1.63 -5.90
C GLU A 146 30.83 -2.14 -6.75
N LEU A 147 30.97 -3.34 -7.35
CA LEU A 147 29.99 -3.90 -8.26
C LEU A 147 28.59 -3.95 -7.64
N ASP A 148 28.47 -4.49 -6.44
CA ASP A 148 27.18 -4.62 -5.75
C ASP A 148 26.52 -3.26 -5.52
N LYS A 149 27.29 -2.25 -5.10
CA LYS A 149 26.81 -0.88 -4.94
C LYS A 149 26.38 -0.24 -6.25
N THR A 150 27.04 -0.55 -7.35
CA THR A 150 26.67 -0.02 -8.67
C THR A 150 25.28 -0.49 -9.07
N PHE A 151 24.88 -1.70 -8.69
CA PHE A 151 23.52 -2.21 -8.92
C PHE A 151 22.47 -1.61 -7.98
N GLU A 152 22.83 -1.36 -6.72
CA GLU A 152 21.93 -0.83 -5.69
C GLU A 152 21.73 0.68 -5.83
N SER A 153 22.80 1.44 -6.10
CA SER A 153 22.82 2.91 -6.07
C SER A 153 22.72 3.56 -7.45
N ARG A 154 21.93 2.97 -8.37
CA ARG A 154 21.74 3.53 -9.74
C ARG A 154 21.26 4.98 -9.72
N SER A 155 20.38 5.33 -8.80
CA SER A 155 19.88 6.69 -8.65
C SER A 155 20.97 7.70 -8.28
N GLU A 156 21.94 7.30 -7.47
CA GLU A 156 23.07 8.13 -7.08
C GLU A 156 23.99 8.39 -8.28
N ILE A 157 24.31 7.33 -9.05
CA ILE A 157 25.08 7.46 -10.30
C ILE A 157 24.37 8.39 -11.27
N ASN A 158 23.06 8.19 -11.49
CA ASN A 158 22.27 9.04 -12.38
C ASN A 158 22.38 10.53 -11.96
N HIS A 159 22.21 10.82 -10.68
CA HIS A 159 22.33 12.20 -10.15
C HIS A 159 23.73 12.79 -10.34
N MET A 160 24.77 12.03 -10.05
CA MET A 160 26.15 12.51 -10.19
C MET A 160 26.51 12.79 -11.65
N VAL A 161 26.10 11.89 -12.56
CA VAL A 161 26.30 12.08 -14.00
C VAL A 161 25.54 13.32 -14.48
N VAL A 162 24.27 13.50 -14.10
CA VAL A 162 23.49 14.70 -14.46
C VAL A 162 24.17 15.98 -13.97
N SER A 163 24.69 16.00 -12.76
CA SER A 163 25.36 17.18 -12.21
C SER A 163 26.59 17.60 -13.06
N VAL A 164 27.42 16.62 -13.44
CA VAL A 164 28.60 16.88 -14.29
C VAL A 164 28.17 17.34 -15.71
N LEU A 165 27.14 16.72 -16.25
CA LEU A 165 26.64 17.06 -17.57
C LEU A 165 25.95 18.42 -17.62
N ASP A 166 25.18 18.81 -16.59
CA ASP A 166 24.50 20.11 -16.53
C ASP A 166 25.50 21.27 -16.43
N ASP A 167 26.57 21.10 -15.65
CA ASP A 167 27.62 22.11 -15.54
C ASP A 167 28.32 22.38 -16.89
N ALA A 168 28.66 21.35 -17.64
CA ALA A 168 29.23 21.51 -18.97
C ALA A 168 28.15 21.96 -19.99
N GLY A 169 26.97 21.44 -19.90
CA GLY A 169 25.85 21.73 -20.81
C GLY A 169 25.46 23.19 -20.83
N ARG A 170 25.61 23.92 -19.72
CA ARG A 170 25.38 25.37 -19.64
C ARG A 170 26.24 26.16 -20.62
N THR A 171 27.47 25.74 -20.81
CA THR A 171 28.36 26.40 -21.79
C THR A 171 27.96 26.19 -23.23
N TRP A 172 27.25 25.09 -23.50
CA TRP A 172 26.73 24.73 -24.82
C TRP A 172 25.25 25.09 -25.01
N GLY A 173 24.63 25.81 -24.05
CA GLY A 173 23.24 26.24 -24.15
C GLY A 173 22.21 25.11 -24.06
N ILE A 174 22.60 23.96 -23.51
CA ILE A 174 21.73 22.82 -23.28
C ILE A 174 21.55 22.56 -21.79
N LYS A 175 20.38 22.05 -21.43
CA LYS A 175 20.06 21.63 -20.08
C LYS A 175 19.82 20.13 -20.07
N VAL A 176 20.56 19.42 -19.23
CA VAL A 176 20.34 18.01 -18.99
C VAL A 176 19.25 17.87 -17.93
N LEU A 177 18.18 17.18 -18.26
CA LEU A 177 17.05 16.97 -17.38
C LEU A 177 17.25 15.75 -16.50
N ARG A 178 17.66 14.64 -17.10
CA ARG A 178 17.92 13.37 -16.44
C ARG A 178 18.84 12.48 -17.26
N TYR A 179 19.49 11.59 -16.57
CA TYR A 179 20.24 10.47 -17.11
C TYR A 179 19.67 9.19 -16.51
N GLU A 180 19.46 8.17 -17.34
CA GLU A 180 18.95 6.88 -16.90
C GLU A 180 19.86 5.76 -17.40
N ILE A 181 20.36 4.93 -16.49
CA ILE A 181 21.08 3.72 -16.85
C ILE A 181 20.09 2.73 -17.45
N LYS A 182 20.33 2.28 -18.66
CA LYS A 182 19.49 1.34 -19.40
C LYS A 182 19.81 -0.11 -19.00
N SER A 183 21.10 -0.48 -19.08
CA SER A 183 21.55 -1.79 -18.62
C SER A 183 22.91 -1.73 -17.92
N LEU A 184 23.13 -2.73 -17.06
CA LEU A 184 24.39 -3.00 -16.37
C LEU A 184 24.66 -4.49 -16.57
N THR A 185 25.63 -4.83 -17.42
CA THR A 185 25.90 -6.22 -17.82
C THR A 185 27.29 -6.61 -17.39
N PRO A 186 27.44 -7.37 -16.30
CA PRO A 186 28.74 -7.94 -15.90
C PRO A 186 29.10 -9.14 -16.78
N PRO A 187 30.36 -9.55 -16.82
CA PRO A 187 30.76 -10.78 -17.48
C PRO A 187 29.99 -12.00 -16.97
N GLU A 188 29.75 -12.96 -17.83
CA GLU A 188 28.90 -14.13 -17.53
C GLU A 188 29.37 -14.95 -16.32
N ALA A 189 30.69 -15.05 -16.13
CA ALA A 189 31.27 -15.73 -14.98
C ALA A 189 30.89 -15.06 -13.65
N ILE A 190 30.93 -13.73 -13.61
CA ILE A 190 30.55 -12.92 -12.44
C ILE A 190 29.04 -13.05 -12.21
N LEU A 191 28.23 -12.96 -13.27
CA LEU A 191 26.78 -13.10 -13.19
C LEU A 191 26.36 -14.43 -12.54
N ARG A 192 27.01 -15.54 -12.94
CA ARG A 192 26.75 -16.88 -12.36
C ARG A 192 27.11 -16.94 -10.87
N SER A 193 28.25 -16.38 -10.46
CA SER A 193 28.67 -16.37 -9.05
C SER A 193 27.75 -15.50 -8.20
N MET A 194 27.32 -14.34 -8.67
CA MET A 194 26.35 -13.47 -8.01
C MET A 194 24.99 -14.16 -7.85
N GLN A 195 24.52 -14.85 -8.89
CA GLN A 195 23.26 -15.61 -8.80
C GLN A 195 23.35 -16.72 -7.76
N ALA A 196 24.47 -17.45 -7.69
CA ALA A 196 24.68 -18.47 -6.69
C ALA A 196 24.71 -17.88 -5.27
N GLN A 197 25.42 -16.76 -5.09
CA GLN A 197 25.48 -16.07 -3.82
C GLN A 197 24.11 -15.55 -3.36
N ILE A 198 23.35 -14.90 -4.24
CA ILE A 198 22.01 -14.41 -3.96
C ILE A 198 21.06 -15.55 -3.60
N THR A 199 21.15 -16.68 -4.31
CA THR A 199 20.35 -17.86 -4.04
C THR A 199 20.66 -18.42 -2.65
N ALA A 200 21.94 -18.61 -2.31
CA ALA A 200 22.35 -19.09 -0.99
C ALA A 200 21.93 -18.16 0.15
N GLU A 201 22.03 -16.84 -0.07
CA GLU A 201 21.59 -15.86 0.92
C GLU A 201 20.06 -15.86 1.10
N ARG A 202 19.31 -15.98 0.02
CA ARG A 202 17.83 -16.11 0.08
C ARG A 202 17.41 -17.40 0.80
N GLU A 203 18.07 -18.51 0.51
CA GLU A 203 17.81 -19.79 1.20
C GLU A 203 18.11 -19.69 2.69
N LYS A 204 19.25 -19.08 3.07
CA LYS A 204 19.61 -18.83 4.47
C LYS A 204 18.53 -17.96 5.16
N ARG A 205 18.13 -16.84 4.54
CA ARG A 205 17.09 -15.96 5.10
C ARG A 205 15.74 -16.69 5.22
N ALA A 206 15.37 -17.51 4.23
CA ALA A 206 14.15 -18.30 4.25
C ALA A 206 14.16 -19.33 5.38
N LEU A 207 15.31 -20.00 5.61
CA LEU A 207 15.48 -20.96 6.69
C LEU A 207 15.37 -20.29 8.07
N ILE A 208 16.01 -19.13 8.25
CA ILE A 208 15.92 -18.35 9.49
C ILE A 208 14.47 -17.92 9.75
N ALA A 209 13.81 -17.32 8.76
CA ALA A 209 12.43 -16.88 8.89
C ALA A 209 11.46 -18.04 9.19
N LYS A 210 11.69 -19.22 8.57
CA LYS A 210 10.92 -20.43 8.86
C LYS A 210 11.12 -20.90 10.29
N SER A 211 12.36 -20.93 10.77
CA SER A 211 12.69 -21.34 12.15
C SER A 211 12.12 -20.38 13.20
N GLU A 212 12.21 -19.07 12.94
CA GLU A 212 11.60 -18.06 13.80
C GLU A 212 10.06 -18.16 13.82
N GLY A 213 9.45 -18.39 12.65
CA GLY A 213 8.02 -18.62 12.54
C GLY A 213 7.56 -19.86 13.33
N GLN A 214 8.30 -20.95 13.25
CA GLN A 214 8.01 -22.16 14.03
C GLN A 214 8.14 -21.91 15.53
N ARG A 215 9.23 -21.28 15.97
CA ARG A 215 9.41 -20.91 17.38
C ARG A 215 8.29 -20.02 17.89
N GLN A 216 7.90 -19.01 17.11
CA GLN A 216 6.81 -18.11 17.50
C GLN A 216 5.46 -18.83 17.54
N GLN A 217 5.23 -19.76 16.62
CA GLN A 217 4.04 -20.62 16.64
C GLN A 217 3.97 -21.46 17.91
N GLU A 218 5.07 -22.10 18.31
CA GLU A 218 5.12 -22.92 19.55
C GLU A 218 4.87 -22.07 20.79
N ILE A 219 5.47 -20.87 20.88
CA ILE A 219 5.22 -19.92 21.97
C ILE A 219 3.75 -19.52 22.01
N ASN A 220 3.15 -19.14 20.89
CA ASN A 220 1.76 -18.74 20.83
C ASN A 220 0.80 -19.86 21.20
N ILE A 221 1.09 -21.11 20.81
CA ILE A 221 0.31 -22.30 21.19
C ILE A 221 0.42 -22.54 22.71
N ALA A 222 1.64 -22.48 23.25
CA ALA A 222 1.86 -22.68 24.70
C ALA A 222 1.19 -21.60 25.54
N ASP A 223 1.28 -20.34 25.13
CA ASP A 223 0.61 -19.22 25.81
C ASP A 223 -0.93 -19.31 25.71
N GLY A 224 -1.44 -19.70 24.52
CA GLY A 224 -2.86 -19.94 24.34
C GLY A 224 -3.38 -21.09 25.22
N ALA A 225 -2.65 -22.20 25.30
CA ALA A 225 -2.99 -23.33 26.17
C ALA A 225 -2.95 -22.95 27.66
N LYS A 226 -1.93 -22.20 28.08
CA LYS A 226 -1.84 -21.66 29.45
C LYS A 226 -3.04 -20.74 29.78
N GLN A 227 -3.37 -19.82 28.89
CA GLN A 227 -4.45 -18.88 29.07
C GLN A 227 -5.83 -19.58 29.10
N ALA A 228 -6.03 -20.56 28.23
CA ALA A 228 -7.24 -21.39 28.23
C ALA A 228 -7.41 -22.14 29.57
N LYS A 229 -6.32 -22.73 30.09
CA LYS A 229 -6.36 -23.44 31.40
C LYS A 229 -6.62 -22.51 32.57
N VAL A 230 -6.08 -21.30 32.58
CA VAL A 230 -6.36 -20.27 33.59
C VAL A 230 -7.82 -19.87 33.53
N LEU A 231 -8.35 -19.51 32.37
CA LEU A 231 -9.74 -19.11 32.17
C LEU A 231 -10.73 -20.22 32.57
N GLN A 232 -10.41 -21.47 32.23
CA GLN A 232 -11.20 -22.64 32.62
C GLN A 232 -11.24 -22.78 34.14
N SER A 233 -10.09 -22.67 34.83
CA SER A 233 -10.01 -22.76 36.29
C SER A 233 -10.75 -21.64 37.01
N GLU A 234 -10.69 -20.43 36.46
CA GLU A 234 -11.46 -19.27 36.98
C GLU A 234 -12.96 -19.46 36.75
N GLY A 235 -13.34 -20.01 35.58
CA GLY A 235 -14.72 -20.37 35.28
C GLY A 235 -15.28 -21.43 36.24
N ASP A 236 -14.51 -22.49 36.46
CA ASP A 236 -14.89 -23.58 37.40
C ASP A 236 -15.04 -23.04 38.85
N LYS A 237 -14.09 -22.22 39.30
CA LYS A 237 -14.16 -21.53 40.60
C LYS A 237 -15.40 -20.68 40.71
N THR A 238 -15.68 -19.85 39.72
CA THR A 238 -16.86 -18.96 39.72
C THR A 238 -18.15 -19.77 39.66
N ALA A 239 -18.21 -20.82 38.87
CA ALA A 239 -19.35 -21.72 38.83
C ALA A 239 -19.60 -22.43 40.16
N ALA A 240 -18.55 -22.91 40.84
CA ALA A 240 -18.66 -23.51 42.16
C ALA A 240 -19.14 -22.52 43.25
N ILE A 241 -18.61 -21.30 43.22
CA ILE A 241 -19.06 -20.23 44.15
C ILE A 241 -20.53 -19.86 43.89
N ASN A 242 -20.92 -19.64 42.67
CA ASN A 242 -22.29 -19.30 42.28
C ASN A 242 -23.28 -20.42 42.68
N LYS A 243 -22.88 -21.67 42.48
CA LYS A 243 -23.69 -22.83 42.89
C LYS A 243 -23.85 -22.90 44.38
N ALA A 244 -22.77 -22.76 45.17
CA ALA A 244 -22.84 -22.76 46.62
C ALA A 244 -23.68 -21.59 47.19
N GLN A 245 -23.54 -20.41 46.60
CA GLN A 245 -24.36 -19.25 46.97
C GLN A 245 -25.84 -19.45 46.61
N GLY A 246 -26.13 -20.03 45.45
CA GLY A 246 -27.49 -20.36 45.05
C GLY A 246 -28.14 -21.39 45.97
N GLU A 247 -27.42 -22.44 46.37
CA GLU A 247 -27.88 -23.46 47.30
C GLU A 247 -28.11 -22.85 48.70
N ALA A 248 -27.19 -22.01 49.18
CA ALA A 248 -27.35 -21.31 50.46
C ALA A 248 -28.57 -20.37 50.48
N LEU A 249 -28.77 -19.60 49.41
CA LEU A 249 -29.90 -18.70 49.26
C LEU A 249 -31.22 -19.49 49.16
N ALA A 250 -31.23 -20.58 48.40
CA ALA A 250 -32.40 -21.45 48.30
C ALA A 250 -32.76 -22.05 49.67
N LEU A 251 -31.76 -22.52 50.43
CA LEU A 251 -31.98 -23.08 51.75
C LEU A 251 -32.51 -22.04 52.72
N THR A 252 -31.96 -20.83 52.77
CA THR A 252 -32.47 -19.75 53.64
C THR A 252 -33.87 -19.33 53.26
N THR A 253 -34.14 -19.19 51.93
CA THR A 253 -35.49 -18.83 51.45
C THR A 253 -36.53 -19.91 51.82
N VAL A 254 -36.19 -21.18 51.66
CA VAL A 254 -37.06 -22.30 52.07
C VAL A 254 -37.25 -22.30 53.64
N ALA A 255 -36.18 -22.09 54.38
CA ALA A 255 -36.27 -22.02 55.86
C ALA A 255 -37.14 -20.87 56.33
N GLU A 256 -37.00 -19.67 55.76
CA GLU A 256 -37.86 -18.52 56.04
C GLU A 256 -39.30 -18.77 55.62
N ALA A 257 -39.54 -19.35 54.48
CA ALA A 257 -40.90 -19.68 54.06
C ALA A 257 -41.55 -20.72 54.94
N THR A 258 -40.81 -21.77 55.34
CA THR A 258 -41.32 -22.79 56.29
C THR A 258 -41.57 -22.19 57.69
N ALA A 259 -40.65 -21.34 58.20
CA ALA A 259 -40.84 -20.65 59.47
C ALA A 259 -42.07 -19.73 59.47
N ASN A 260 -42.29 -19.05 58.32
CA ASN A 260 -43.49 -18.22 58.15
C ASN A 260 -44.79 -19.06 58.09
N ALA A 261 -44.72 -20.17 57.30
CA ALA A 261 -45.84 -21.10 57.20
C ALA A 261 -46.22 -21.68 58.62
N VAL A 262 -45.19 -22.14 59.36
CA VAL A 262 -45.43 -22.65 60.77
C VAL A 262 -45.97 -21.58 61.63
N ARG A 263 -45.52 -20.32 61.60
CA ARG A 263 -46.07 -19.21 62.37
C ARG A 263 -47.53 -18.91 62.01
N GLN A 264 -47.87 -18.95 60.69
CA GLN A 264 -49.24 -18.74 60.25
C GLN A 264 -50.18 -19.88 60.73
N VAL A 265 -49.69 -21.13 60.64
CA VAL A 265 -50.42 -22.29 61.10
C VAL A 265 -50.60 -22.22 62.59
N ALA A 266 -49.56 -21.87 63.36
CA ALA A 266 -49.69 -21.68 64.88
C ALA A 266 -50.67 -20.58 65.24
N ALA A 267 -50.64 -19.45 64.48
CA ALA A 267 -51.62 -18.36 64.72
C ALA A 267 -53.07 -18.80 64.40
N ALA A 268 -53.24 -19.59 63.32
CA ALA A 268 -54.54 -20.12 62.94
C ALA A 268 -55.08 -21.16 63.94
N ILE A 269 -54.22 -21.98 64.52
CA ILE A 269 -54.60 -22.94 65.59
C ILE A 269 -54.99 -22.24 66.90
N GLY A 270 -54.36 -21.12 67.24
CA GLY A 270 -54.65 -20.30 68.38
C GLY A 270 -55.96 -19.51 68.30
N ALA A 271 -56.60 -19.40 67.16
CA ALA A 271 -57.88 -18.78 66.98
C ALA A 271 -59.04 -19.72 67.42
N GLU A 272 -60.22 -19.12 67.84
CA GLU A 272 -61.39 -19.89 68.24
C GLU A 272 -61.88 -20.85 67.18
N GLY A 273 -61.85 -22.18 67.38
CA GLY A 273 -62.20 -23.25 66.47
C GLY A 273 -60.97 -23.74 65.58
N GLY A 274 -59.77 -23.17 65.69
CA GLY A 274 -58.61 -23.53 64.88
C GLY A 274 -58.11 -24.94 65.17
N MET A 275 -58.22 -25.48 66.36
CA MET A 275 -57.81 -26.83 66.67
C MET A 275 -58.66 -27.92 65.95
N LEU A 276 -59.95 -27.68 65.74
CA LEU A 276 -60.83 -28.57 64.99
C LEU A 276 -60.48 -28.58 63.48
N ALA A 277 -60.17 -27.44 62.92
CA ALA A 277 -59.78 -27.31 61.55
C ALA A 277 -58.36 -27.95 61.25
N ALA A 278 -57.46 -27.83 62.26
CA ALA A 278 -56.16 -28.49 62.17
C ALA A 278 -56.25 -30.02 62.20
N ASN A 279 -57.10 -30.56 63.07
CA ASN A 279 -57.38 -32.00 63.15
C ASN A 279 -58.01 -32.55 61.83
N LEU A 280 -58.93 -31.77 61.23
CA LEU A 280 -59.51 -32.13 59.90
C LEU A 280 -58.46 -32.15 58.80
N LYS A 281 -57.53 -31.15 58.81
CA LYS A 281 -56.48 -31.07 57.82
C LYS A 281 -55.44 -32.20 57.96
N VAL A 282 -55.15 -32.59 59.18
CA VAL A 282 -54.26 -33.76 59.40
C VAL A 282 -54.93 -35.06 59.00
N ALA A 283 -56.23 -35.22 59.19
CA ALA A 283 -57.04 -36.35 58.77
C ALA A 283 -57.11 -36.44 57.24
N GLU A 284 -57.34 -35.30 56.55
CA GLU A 284 -57.31 -35.25 55.11
C GLU A 284 -55.92 -35.68 54.56
N LYS A 285 -54.86 -35.11 55.10
CA LYS A 285 -53.45 -35.47 54.68
C LYS A 285 -53.14 -36.95 54.96
N TYR A 286 -53.65 -37.49 56.04
CA TYR A 286 -53.46 -38.91 56.32
C TYR A 286 -54.21 -39.81 55.35
N VAL A 287 -55.42 -39.46 54.95
CA VAL A 287 -56.21 -40.14 53.93
C VAL A 287 -55.56 -40.06 52.56
N GLU A 288 -55.04 -38.88 52.21
CA GLU A 288 -54.28 -38.63 50.93
C GLU A 288 -53.00 -39.46 50.87
N ALA A 289 -52.22 -39.51 51.98
CA ALA A 289 -51.01 -40.34 52.09
C ALA A 289 -51.34 -41.84 52.02
N PHE A 290 -52.45 -42.27 52.61
CA PHE A 290 -52.92 -43.62 52.58
C PHE A 290 -53.40 -44.01 51.17
N ALA A 291 -54.09 -43.08 50.45
CA ALA A 291 -54.50 -43.26 49.05
C ALA A 291 -53.30 -43.40 48.09
N ASN A 292 -52.24 -42.67 48.34
CA ASN A 292 -50.98 -42.78 47.57
C ASN A 292 -50.23 -44.07 47.85
N LEU A 293 -50.29 -44.60 49.06
CA LEU A 293 -49.72 -45.92 49.40
C LEU A 293 -50.52 -47.05 48.71
N ALA A 294 -51.81 -46.94 48.63
CA ALA A 294 -52.71 -47.90 47.96
C ALA A 294 -52.52 -47.93 46.43
N LYS A 295 -52.03 -46.84 45.82
CA LYS A 295 -51.71 -46.81 44.36
C LYS A 295 -50.39 -47.50 43.98
N THR A 296 -49.50 -47.76 44.94
CA THR A 296 -48.16 -48.29 44.66
C THR A 296 -48.01 -49.80 44.93
N GLY A 297 -49.09 -50.58 44.93
CA GLY A 297 -49.04 -52.03 44.87
C GLY A 297 -48.30 -52.79 46.04
N ASN A 298 -47.99 -52.11 47.13
CA ASN A 298 -47.39 -52.69 48.30
C ASN A 298 -48.48 -53.16 49.29
N THR A 299 -48.56 -54.44 49.56
CA THR A 299 -49.44 -54.99 50.59
C THR A 299 -48.92 -54.60 51.95
N LEU A 300 -49.49 -53.60 52.59
CA LEU A 300 -49.21 -53.17 53.98
C LEU A 300 -50.26 -53.86 54.84
N ILE A 301 -49.85 -54.81 55.64
CA ILE A 301 -50.73 -55.39 56.70
C ILE A 301 -50.71 -54.44 57.90
N VAL A 302 -51.83 -53.71 58.12
CA VAL A 302 -52.02 -52.82 59.23
C VAL A 302 -52.72 -53.56 60.32
N PRO A 303 -52.20 -53.69 61.55
CA PRO A 303 -52.90 -54.29 62.62
C PRO A 303 -54.06 -53.42 63.08
N ALA A 304 -55.21 -54.01 63.40
CA ALA A 304 -56.50 -53.34 63.62
C ALA A 304 -56.59 -52.51 64.99
N ASN A 305 -55.56 -52.39 65.79
CA ASN A 305 -55.58 -51.61 66.99
C ASN A 305 -54.64 -50.40 66.90
N LEU A 306 -55.18 -49.27 66.57
CA LEU A 306 -54.52 -47.96 66.48
C LEU A 306 -54.49 -47.16 67.77
N THR A 307 -54.38 -47.76 68.94
CA THR A 307 -54.37 -47.03 70.23
C THR A 307 -52.97 -46.71 70.75
N ASP A 308 -51.85 -47.15 70.07
CA ASP A 308 -50.52 -46.90 70.57
C ASP A 308 -49.57 -46.44 69.49
N VAL A 309 -49.50 -45.12 69.27
CA VAL A 309 -48.63 -44.45 68.33
C VAL A 309 -47.14 -44.71 68.63
N SER A 310 -46.84 -45.03 69.91
CA SER A 310 -45.44 -45.31 70.30
C SER A 310 -44.90 -46.63 69.76
N THR A 311 -45.75 -47.63 69.58
CA THR A 311 -45.36 -48.93 68.97
C THR A 311 -45.12 -48.82 67.47
N PHE A 312 -45.81 -47.91 66.83
CA PHE A 312 -45.61 -47.68 65.37
C PHE A 312 -44.25 -46.98 65.06
N VAL A 313 -43.89 -46.02 65.92
CA VAL A 313 -42.61 -45.30 65.78
C VAL A 313 -41.43 -46.23 66.09
N SER A 314 -41.54 -47.08 67.06
CA SER A 314 -40.47 -48.06 67.39
C SER A 314 -40.29 -49.13 66.32
N THR A 315 -41.39 -49.56 65.67
CA THR A 315 -41.33 -50.53 64.58
C THR A 315 -40.75 -49.90 63.30
N ALA A 316 -41.03 -48.65 63.01
CA ALA A 316 -40.47 -47.87 61.92
C ALA A 316 -38.95 -47.64 62.09
N MET A 317 -38.54 -47.33 63.34
CA MET A 317 -37.13 -47.16 63.68
C MET A 317 -36.33 -48.49 63.53
N THR A 318 -36.89 -49.64 63.91
CA THR A 318 -36.24 -50.95 63.77
C THR A 318 -36.15 -51.37 62.35
N VAL A 319 -37.03 -50.98 61.41
CA VAL A 319 -36.91 -51.21 59.97
C VAL A 319 -35.84 -50.31 59.37
N LEU A 320 -35.75 -49.06 59.79
CA LEU A 320 -34.69 -48.14 59.31
C LEU A 320 -33.31 -48.57 59.79
N ASP A 321 -33.14 -49.06 60.97
CA ASP A 321 -31.86 -49.61 61.48
C ASP A 321 -31.45 -50.89 60.74
N ARG A 322 -32.40 -51.75 60.36
CA ARG A 322 -32.11 -52.96 59.55
C ARG A 322 -31.73 -52.58 58.11
N THR A 323 -32.28 -51.58 57.53
CA THR A 323 -31.88 -51.11 56.18
C THR A 323 -30.52 -50.42 56.18
N ARG A 324 -30.14 -49.75 57.31
CA ARG A 324 -28.79 -49.18 57.49
C ARG A 324 -27.72 -50.26 57.67
N ALA A 325 -28.06 -51.32 58.39
CA ALA A 325 -27.14 -52.44 58.62
C ALA A 325 -26.89 -53.32 57.36
N SER A 326 -27.76 -53.24 56.34
CA SER A 326 -27.58 -54.00 55.08
C SER A 326 -26.83 -53.22 54.02
N SER A 327 -26.47 -51.94 54.26
CA SER A 327 -25.68 -51.10 53.33
C SER A 327 -24.18 -51.02 53.68
N GLU A 328 -23.73 -51.63 54.77
CA GLU A 328 -22.31 -51.84 55.09
C GLU A 328 -21.90 -53.26 54.78
N VAL A 329 -21.61 -53.58 53.54
CA VAL A 329 -20.78 -54.69 53.13
C VAL A 329 -19.55 -54.11 52.40
N PRO A 330 -18.35 -54.52 52.79
CA PRO A 330 -17.12 -53.81 52.53
C PRO A 330 -16.57 -54.12 51.13
N LYS A 331 -16.18 -53.06 50.43
CA LYS A 331 -14.87 -52.93 49.83
C LYS A 331 -14.63 -51.53 49.36
#